data_f54114b91e30a6b92cba5a1ee57b523b
#
_entry.id   f54114b91e30a6b92cba5a1ee57b523b
#
_cell.length_a   1.000
_cell.length_b   1.000
_cell.length_c   1.000
_cell.angle_alpha   90.00
_cell.angle_beta   90.00
_cell.angle_gamma   90.00
#
_symmetry.space_group_name_H-M   'P 1'
#
loop_
_entity.id
_entity.type
_entity.pdbx_description
1 polymer ?
#
loop_
_entity_poly.entity_id
_entity_poly.type
_entity_poly.pdbx_seq_one_letter_code
_entity_poly.pdbx_strand_id
1 'polypeptide(L)'
;PAGNAPCLNLDVDYHHDFVIEIPDQVKGFVNLAGMESPGLSAAPAIAERVVELLREAGELLTPQAGWDPVRPARPVFRGLSHKDQAALVAKDPRYGRVICRCEYVTEGEIVAEIHAPIPATTYDAIKRRTWLGAGRCLGGFDMPRVVDILARELGKDPLGITKKGHGSEFLFRRTKEVG
;
A
#
# COMPACT_ATOMS: atom_id res chain seq x y z
N PRO A 1 -14.05 -6.55 1.72
CA PRO A 1 -14.91 -5.58 2.35
C PRO A 1 -14.17 -4.26 2.33
N ALA A 2 -14.79 -3.25 1.68
CA ALA A 2 -14.32 -1.89 1.73
C ALA A 2 -14.18 -1.51 3.19
N GLY A 3 -13.01 -0.97 3.58
CA GLY A 3 -12.80 -0.50 4.93
C GLY A 3 -13.94 0.43 5.32
N ASN A 4 -14.47 0.25 6.52
CA ASN A 4 -15.52 1.08 7.05
C ASN A 4 -15.05 2.54 7.04
N ALA A 5 -15.44 3.29 6.02
CA ALA A 5 -15.49 4.73 6.17
C ALA A 5 -16.41 5.02 7.37
N PRO A 6 -16.04 5.91 8.30
CA PRO A 6 -16.93 6.26 9.38
C PRO A 6 -18.22 6.81 8.76
N CYS A 7 -19.28 6.01 8.82
CA CYS A 7 -20.61 6.49 8.51
C CYS A 7 -20.90 7.59 9.52
N LEU A 8 -21.10 8.81 9.05
CA LEU A 8 -21.66 9.86 9.88
C LEU A 8 -23.04 9.39 10.30
N ASN A 9 -23.18 9.04 11.58
CA ASN A 9 -24.46 8.71 12.19
C ASN A 9 -25.23 10.04 12.36
N LEU A 10 -25.72 10.53 11.23
CA LEU A 10 -26.68 11.63 11.24
C LEU A 10 -28.05 10.96 11.29
N ASP A 11 -28.76 11.20 12.39
CA ASP A 11 -30.17 10.87 12.57
C ASP A 11 -30.97 11.54 11.47
N VAL A 12 -30.97 10.97 10.24
CA VAL A 12 -31.94 11.32 9.21
C VAL A 12 -31.73 10.54 7.91
N ASP A 13 -32.78 10.22 7.23
CA ASP A 13 -32.97 9.75 5.87
C ASP A 13 -31.76 9.32 5.04
N TYR A 14 -31.77 8.07 4.58
CA TYR A 14 -30.79 7.29 3.85
C TYR A 14 -30.29 7.85 2.49
N HIS A 15 -30.28 9.15 2.30
CA HIS A 15 -29.81 9.80 1.08
C HIS A 15 -28.70 10.81 1.37
N HIS A 16 -27.59 10.33 1.95
CA HIS A 16 -26.43 11.20 2.13
C HIS A 16 -25.47 11.04 0.95
N ASP A 17 -25.26 12.13 0.25
CA ASP A 17 -24.23 12.28 -0.76
C ASP A 17 -22.87 12.55 -0.08
N PHE A 18 -21.80 12.54 -0.84
CA PHE A 18 -20.46 12.89 -0.39
C PHE A 18 -20.43 14.31 0.17
N VAL A 19 -19.88 14.49 1.35
CA VAL A 19 -19.61 15.80 1.93
C VAL A 19 -18.21 16.23 1.50
N ILE A 20 -18.13 17.31 0.71
CA ILE A 20 -16.87 17.88 0.22
C ILE A 20 -16.92 19.37 0.49
N GLU A 21 -16.32 19.82 1.60
CA GLU A 21 -16.44 21.19 2.07
C GLU A 21 -15.20 21.70 2.81
N ILE A 22 -15.08 23.02 2.94
CA ILE A 22 -14.23 23.70 3.91
C ILE A 22 -15.14 24.29 4.96
N PRO A 23 -15.18 23.74 6.20
CA PRO A 23 -16.04 24.28 7.26
C PRO A 23 -15.57 25.68 7.69
N ASP A 24 -16.49 26.62 7.85
CA ASP A 24 -16.19 28.00 8.27
C ASP A 24 -15.48 28.07 9.63
N GLN A 25 -15.73 27.08 10.50
CA GLN A 25 -15.22 27.05 11.87
C GLN A 25 -13.75 26.64 11.95
N VAL A 26 -13.20 26.00 10.91
CA VAL A 26 -11.84 25.44 10.93
C VAL A 26 -11.06 25.84 9.69
N LYS A 27 -10.22 26.86 9.82
CA LYS A 27 -9.37 27.30 8.70
C LYS A 27 -8.34 26.25 8.31
N GLY A 28 -8.13 26.08 6.99
CA GLY A 28 -7.13 25.17 6.45
C GLY A 28 -7.51 23.68 6.54
N PHE A 29 -8.76 23.37 6.84
CA PHE A 29 -9.27 22.00 6.91
C PHE A 29 -10.25 21.76 5.76
N VAL A 30 -10.04 20.68 5.00
CA VAL A 30 -10.99 20.19 3.99
C VAL A 30 -11.63 18.92 4.53
N ASN A 31 -12.94 18.93 4.67
CA ASN A 31 -13.71 17.78 5.10
C ASN A 31 -14.14 16.94 3.90
N LEU A 32 -13.75 15.67 3.90
CA LEU A 32 -14.16 14.67 2.92
C LEU A 32 -14.83 13.53 3.68
N ALA A 33 -16.14 13.56 3.82
CA ALA A 33 -16.88 12.61 4.64
C ALA A 33 -17.98 11.90 3.83
N GLY A 34 -18.46 10.76 4.36
CA GLY A 34 -19.49 9.97 3.70
C GLY A 34 -19.07 9.31 2.39
N MET A 35 -17.77 9.15 2.16
CA MET A 35 -17.22 8.58 0.93
C MET A 35 -17.43 7.07 0.86
N GLU A 36 -18.64 6.63 0.54
CA GLU A 36 -18.97 5.23 0.27
C GLU A 36 -18.73 4.88 -1.20
N SER A 37 -19.30 3.79 -1.69
CA SER A 37 -19.30 3.48 -3.12
C SER A 37 -20.15 4.52 -3.87
N PRO A 38 -19.65 5.09 -4.96
CA PRO A 38 -18.44 4.79 -5.75
C PRO A 38 -17.22 5.68 -5.46
N GLY A 39 -16.92 6.02 -4.22
CA GLY A 39 -15.89 6.98 -3.83
C GLY A 39 -14.50 6.72 -4.44
N LEU A 40 -14.10 5.45 -4.60
CA LEU A 40 -12.80 5.12 -5.21
C LEU A 40 -12.73 5.54 -6.68
N SER A 41 -13.78 5.30 -7.46
CA SER A 41 -13.83 5.71 -8.87
C SER A 41 -14.09 7.21 -9.04
N ALA A 42 -14.73 7.85 -8.06
CA ALA A 42 -14.96 9.28 -8.03
C ALA A 42 -13.74 10.09 -7.53
N ALA A 43 -12.73 9.43 -6.93
CA ALA A 43 -11.59 10.09 -6.32
C ALA A 43 -10.87 11.15 -7.19
N PRO A 44 -10.68 10.95 -8.53
CA PRO A 44 -10.09 12.00 -9.36
C PRO A 44 -10.95 13.27 -9.42
N ALA A 45 -12.26 13.15 -9.61
CA ALA A 45 -13.18 14.28 -9.65
C ALA A 45 -13.29 14.99 -8.28
N ILE A 46 -13.26 14.21 -7.20
CA ILE A 46 -13.21 14.74 -5.83
C ILE A 46 -11.94 15.56 -5.63
N ALA A 47 -10.80 15.07 -6.09
CA ALA A 47 -9.53 15.80 -6.00
C ALA A 47 -9.56 17.13 -6.77
N GLU A 48 -10.16 17.16 -7.96
CA GLU A 48 -10.38 18.41 -8.72
C GLU A 48 -11.24 19.40 -7.92
N ARG A 49 -12.35 18.93 -7.36
CA ARG A 49 -13.23 19.76 -6.52
C ARG A 49 -12.52 20.30 -5.26
N VAL A 50 -11.68 19.51 -4.63
CA VAL A 50 -10.86 19.96 -3.48
C VAL A 50 -9.91 21.09 -3.91
N VAL A 51 -9.26 20.98 -5.07
CA VAL A 51 -8.38 22.04 -5.60
C VAL A 51 -9.17 23.32 -5.88
N GLU A 52 -10.40 23.22 -6.39
CA GLU A 52 -11.28 24.38 -6.59
C GLU A 52 -11.61 25.05 -5.24
N LEU A 53 -12.06 24.28 -4.26
CA LEU A 53 -12.39 24.79 -2.92
C LEU A 53 -11.20 25.49 -2.27
N LEU A 54 -10.00 24.95 -2.39
CA LEU A 54 -8.79 25.60 -1.86
C LEU A 54 -8.52 26.93 -2.54
N ARG A 55 -8.70 27.02 -3.87
CA ARG A 55 -8.58 28.29 -4.61
C ARG A 55 -9.66 29.30 -4.20
N GLU A 56 -10.90 28.86 -4.07
CA GLU A 56 -12.02 29.68 -3.56
C GLU A 56 -11.73 30.23 -2.15
N ALA A 57 -11.06 29.42 -1.30
CA ALA A 57 -10.63 29.81 0.04
C ALA A 57 -9.39 30.74 0.04
N GLY A 58 -8.83 31.08 -1.12
CA GLY A 58 -7.71 32.01 -1.25
C GLY A 58 -6.33 31.35 -1.15
N GLU A 59 -6.24 30.02 -1.18
CA GLU A 59 -4.96 29.31 -1.14
C GLU A 59 -4.22 29.45 -2.48
N LEU A 60 -2.94 29.87 -2.38
CA LEU A 60 -2.07 30.01 -3.54
C LEU A 60 -1.50 28.64 -3.93
N LEU A 61 -2.15 27.99 -4.87
CA LEU A 61 -1.68 26.73 -5.43
C LEU A 61 -0.76 26.99 -6.64
N THR A 62 0.55 26.92 -6.41
CA THR A 62 1.55 27.06 -7.48
C THR A 62 1.90 25.69 -8.06
N PRO A 63 1.89 25.51 -9.38
CA PRO A 63 2.36 24.27 -10.00
C PRO A 63 3.81 23.99 -9.62
N GLN A 64 4.12 22.76 -9.22
CA GLN A 64 5.49 22.35 -8.93
C GLN A 64 6.26 22.21 -10.24
N ALA A 65 7.31 23.01 -10.41
CA ALA A 65 8.17 22.92 -11.58
C ALA A 65 8.85 21.54 -11.64
N GLY A 66 8.81 20.90 -12.83
CA GLY A 66 9.43 19.58 -13.03
C GLY A 66 8.67 18.40 -12.41
N TRP A 67 7.43 18.61 -11.95
CA TRP A 67 6.60 17.49 -11.48
C TRP A 67 6.22 16.58 -12.65
N ASP A 68 6.55 15.27 -12.50
CA ASP A 68 6.18 14.24 -13.45
C ASP A 68 4.91 13.52 -12.94
N PRO A 69 3.77 13.64 -13.63
CA PRO A 69 2.54 12.96 -13.27
C PRO A 69 2.57 11.45 -13.56
N VAL A 70 3.57 10.98 -14.33
CA VAL A 70 3.63 9.60 -14.79
C VAL A 70 4.32 8.74 -13.73
N ARG A 71 3.58 7.84 -13.11
CA ARG A 71 4.15 6.79 -12.26
C ARG A 71 4.35 5.54 -13.10
N PRO A 72 5.61 5.10 -13.35
CA PRO A 72 5.87 3.87 -14.07
C PRO A 72 5.19 2.68 -13.37
N ALA A 73 4.52 1.84 -14.16
CA ALA A 73 3.97 0.60 -13.66
C ALA A 73 5.13 -0.33 -13.22
N ARG A 74 4.96 -0.98 -12.06
CA ARG A 74 5.92 -1.99 -11.63
C ARG A 74 5.74 -3.27 -12.42
N PRO A 75 6.82 -3.97 -12.73
CA PRO A 75 6.69 -5.25 -13.40
C PRO A 75 5.98 -6.25 -12.49
N VAL A 76 4.91 -6.86 -13.00
CA VAL A 76 4.27 -8.02 -12.38
C VAL A 76 4.84 -9.24 -13.08
N PHE A 77 5.82 -9.90 -12.45
CA PHE A 77 6.65 -10.95 -13.06
C PHE A 77 5.82 -12.07 -13.71
N ARG A 78 4.77 -12.52 -13.04
CA ARG A 78 3.88 -13.58 -13.55
C ARG A 78 3.15 -13.24 -14.86
N GLY A 79 2.99 -11.94 -15.16
CA GLY A 79 2.31 -11.45 -16.36
C GLY A 79 3.22 -11.18 -17.54
N LEU A 80 4.55 -11.30 -17.35
CA LEU A 80 5.53 -11.03 -18.38
C LEU A 80 5.72 -12.24 -19.31
N SER A 81 6.09 -11.97 -20.57
CA SER A 81 6.57 -13.02 -21.46
C SER A 81 7.86 -13.67 -20.93
N HIS A 82 8.16 -14.92 -21.31
CA HIS A 82 9.41 -15.57 -20.89
C HIS A 82 10.66 -14.78 -21.28
N LYS A 83 10.62 -14.10 -22.44
CA LYS A 83 11.70 -13.21 -22.88
C LYS A 83 11.91 -12.04 -21.94
N ASP A 84 10.82 -11.41 -21.52
CA ASP A 84 10.87 -10.24 -20.61
C ASP A 84 11.23 -10.67 -19.19
N GLN A 85 10.75 -11.84 -18.75
CA GLN A 85 11.18 -12.45 -17.48
C GLN A 85 12.69 -12.69 -17.48
N ALA A 86 13.23 -13.29 -18.54
CA ALA A 86 14.67 -13.53 -18.65
C ALA A 86 15.48 -12.23 -18.65
N ALA A 87 15.01 -11.20 -19.38
CA ALA A 87 15.64 -9.89 -19.40
C ALA A 87 15.62 -9.21 -18.02
N LEU A 88 14.50 -9.33 -17.30
CA LEU A 88 14.37 -8.78 -15.96
C LEU A 88 15.28 -9.50 -14.95
N VAL A 89 15.37 -10.82 -15.02
CA VAL A 89 16.29 -11.64 -14.20
C VAL A 89 17.76 -11.32 -14.49
N ALA A 90 18.10 -11.09 -15.75
CA ALA A 90 19.46 -10.70 -16.14
C ALA A 90 19.83 -9.31 -15.55
N LYS A 91 18.88 -8.40 -15.45
CA LYS A 91 19.05 -7.08 -14.86
C LYS A 91 19.13 -7.12 -13.32
N ASP A 92 18.31 -7.94 -12.70
CA ASP A 92 18.25 -8.13 -11.25
C ASP A 92 17.91 -9.59 -10.92
N PRO A 93 18.90 -10.39 -10.48
CA PRO A 93 18.72 -11.82 -10.18
C PRO A 93 17.66 -12.12 -9.11
N ARG A 94 17.24 -11.13 -8.32
CA ARG A 94 16.18 -11.30 -7.31
C ARG A 94 14.83 -11.63 -7.96
N TYR A 95 14.60 -11.20 -9.20
CA TYR A 95 13.39 -11.58 -9.95
C TYR A 95 13.38 -13.06 -10.38
N GLY A 96 14.52 -13.74 -10.37
CA GLY A 96 14.61 -15.19 -10.59
C GLY A 96 14.27 -16.04 -9.36
N ARG A 97 14.10 -15.43 -8.19
CA ARG A 97 13.80 -16.14 -6.94
C ARG A 97 12.33 -15.99 -6.57
N VAL A 98 11.51 -16.99 -6.91
CA VAL A 98 10.09 -17.05 -6.58
C VAL A 98 9.94 -17.35 -5.08
N ILE A 99 9.35 -16.42 -4.35
CA ILE A 99 9.08 -16.49 -2.91
C ILE A 99 7.68 -17.05 -2.66
N CYS A 100 6.65 -16.43 -3.24
CA CYS A 100 5.29 -16.92 -3.15
C CYS A 100 4.93 -17.76 -4.40
N ARG A 101 4.84 -19.08 -4.21
CA ARG A 101 4.54 -20.00 -5.32
C ARG A 101 3.08 -19.98 -5.76
N CYS A 102 2.15 -19.64 -4.86
CA CYS A 102 0.73 -19.59 -5.18
C CYS A 102 0.39 -18.43 -6.12
N GLU A 103 1.00 -17.26 -5.87
CA GLU A 103 0.79 -16.04 -6.62
C GLU A 103 1.96 -15.67 -7.53
N TYR A 104 3.01 -16.52 -7.52
CA TYR A 104 4.20 -16.36 -8.35
C TYR A 104 4.93 -15.03 -8.15
N VAL A 105 4.99 -14.57 -6.89
CA VAL A 105 5.67 -13.33 -6.52
C VAL A 105 7.15 -13.59 -6.25
N THR A 106 8.01 -12.77 -6.83
CA THR A 106 9.47 -12.88 -6.73
C THR A 106 10.05 -12.02 -5.61
N GLU A 107 11.29 -12.32 -5.20
CA GLU A 107 12.02 -11.48 -4.24
C GLU A 107 12.26 -10.07 -4.80
N GLY A 108 12.48 -9.92 -6.10
CA GLY A 108 12.65 -8.61 -6.74
C GLY A 108 11.41 -7.73 -6.58
N GLU A 109 10.21 -8.30 -6.76
CA GLU A 109 8.96 -7.56 -6.52
C GLU A 109 8.80 -7.15 -5.05
N ILE A 110 9.13 -8.04 -4.11
CA ILE A 110 9.06 -7.75 -2.68
C ILE A 110 10.00 -6.61 -2.30
N VAL A 111 11.26 -6.69 -2.74
CA VAL A 111 12.27 -5.67 -2.44
C VAL A 111 11.91 -4.33 -3.08
N ALA A 112 11.37 -4.33 -4.29
CA ALA A 112 10.89 -3.11 -4.94
C ALA A 112 9.77 -2.42 -4.14
N GLU A 113 8.91 -3.18 -3.45
CA GLU A 113 7.88 -2.63 -2.59
C GLU A 113 8.43 -2.07 -1.27
N ILE A 114 9.47 -2.73 -0.71
CA ILE A 114 10.12 -2.26 0.51
C ILE A 114 10.82 -0.91 0.28
N HIS A 115 11.46 -0.73 -0.87
CA HIS A 115 12.18 0.50 -1.23
C HIS A 115 11.35 1.50 -2.05
N ALA A 116 10.03 1.33 -2.10
CA ALA A 116 9.14 2.28 -2.75
C ALA A 116 9.13 3.66 -2.06
N PRO A 117 8.74 4.76 -2.73
CA PRO A 117 8.58 6.07 -2.11
C PRO A 117 7.68 6.06 -0.86
N ILE A 118 6.67 5.19 -0.84
CA ILE A 118 5.92 4.82 0.37
C ILE A 118 6.30 3.38 0.68
N PRO A 119 7.22 3.10 1.63
CA PRO A 119 7.78 1.78 1.85
C PRO A 119 6.76 0.78 2.39
N ALA A 120 6.84 -0.47 1.93
CA ALA A 120 6.13 -1.59 2.54
C ALA A 120 6.98 -2.19 3.66
N THR A 121 6.75 -1.78 4.89
CA THR A 121 7.57 -2.17 6.06
C THR A 121 6.99 -3.31 6.88
N THR A 122 5.87 -3.89 6.45
CA THR A 122 5.20 -5.02 7.11
C THR A 122 4.80 -6.09 6.11
N TYR A 123 4.57 -7.31 6.57
CA TYR A 123 4.11 -8.40 5.71
C TYR A 123 2.81 -8.04 4.96
N ASP A 124 1.82 -7.52 5.67
CA ASP A 124 0.52 -7.16 5.07
C ASP A 124 0.63 -5.98 4.09
N ALA A 125 1.60 -5.07 4.28
CA ALA A 125 1.85 -4.02 3.31
C ALA A 125 2.36 -4.59 1.97
N ILE A 126 3.26 -5.59 2.01
CA ILE A 126 3.72 -6.31 0.81
C ILE A 126 2.56 -7.11 0.20
N LYS A 127 1.82 -7.87 1.03
CA LYS A 127 0.68 -8.66 0.60
C LYS A 127 -0.34 -7.83 -0.21
N ARG A 128 -0.71 -6.66 0.29
CA ARG A 128 -1.68 -5.77 -0.37
C ARG A 128 -1.22 -5.23 -1.71
N ARG A 129 0.09 -5.21 -1.97
CA ARG A 129 0.67 -4.65 -3.19
C ARG A 129 1.06 -5.70 -4.22
N THR A 130 1.38 -6.90 -3.77
CA THR A 130 1.92 -7.97 -4.64
C THR A 130 1.04 -9.20 -4.71
N TRP A 131 0.00 -9.31 -3.90
CA TRP A 131 -0.81 -10.53 -3.69
C TRP A 131 -0.06 -11.69 -3.01
N LEU A 132 1.19 -11.48 -2.59
CA LEU A 132 1.93 -12.44 -1.79
C LEU A 132 1.09 -12.91 -0.60
N GLY A 133 1.03 -14.21 -0.37
CA GLY A 133 0.26 -14.78 0.74
C GLY A 133 -1.28 -14.72 0.59
N ALA A 134 -1.80 -14.26 -0.56
CA ALA A 134 -3.23 -14.23 -0.84
C ALA A 134 -3.75 -15.54 -1.45
N GLY A 135 -2.85 -16.38 -1.95
CA GLY A 135 -3.19 -17.66 -2.56
C GLY A 135 -3.57 -18.74 -1.54
N ARG A 136 -3.77 -19.97 -2.04
CA ARG A 136 -4.33 -21.12 -1.27
C ARG A 136 -3.57 -21.47 0.01
N CYS A 137 -2.27 -21.17 0.11
CA CYS A 137 -1.48 -21.46 1.32
C CYS A 137 -1.60 -20.38 2.40
N LEU A 138 -2.25 -19.24 2.11
CA LEU A 138 -2.45 -18.11 3.02
C LEU A 138 -1.16 -17.62 3.70
N GLY A 139 -0.04 -17.70 3.00
CA GLY A 139 1.27 -17.29 3.50
C GLY A 139 2.06 -18.36 4.26
N GLY A 140 1.51 -19.57 4.43
CA GLY A 140 2.14 -20.62 5.23
C GLY A 140 3.54 -21.04 4.76
N PHE A 141 3.86 -20.88 3.47
CA PHE A 141 5.17 -21.25 2.92
C PHE A 141 6.10 -20.05 2.68
N ASP A 142 5.55 -18.88 2.44
CA ASP A 142 6.35 -17.70 2.09
C ASP A 142 6.71 -16.83 3.30
N MET A 143 5.90 -16.87 4.36
CA MET A 143 6.06 -16.00 5.54
C MET A 143 7.47 -16.00 6.13
N PRO A 144 8.14 -17.12 6.42
CA PRO A 144 9.49 -17.09 6.99
C PRO A 144 10.49 -16.37 6.08
N ARG A 145 10.41 -16.62 4.77
CA ARG A 145 11.29 -15.98 3.78
C ARG A 145 11.05 -14.48 3.68
N VAL A 146 9.79 -14.07 3.77
CA VAL A 146 9.42 -12.64 3.74
C VAL A 146 9.88 -11.92 5.00
N VAL A 147 9.81 -12.58 6.16
CA VAL A 147 10.37 -12.06 7.42
C VAL A 147 11.88 -11.82 7.27
N ASP A 148 12.61 -12.79 6.71
CA ASP A 148 14.05 -12.65 6.46
C ASP A 148 14.38 -11.51 5.48
N ILE A 149 13.60 -11.39 4.40
CA ILE A 149 13.76 -10.31 3.41
C ILE A 149 13.48 -8.95 4.08
N LEU A 150 12.37 -8.82 4.81
CA LEU A 150 12.04 -7.59 5.54
C LEU A 150 13.13 -7.21 6.55
N ALA A 151 13.59 -8.18 7.34
CA ALA A 151 14.66 -7.97 8.33
C ALA A 151 15.94 -7.46 7.65
N ARG A 152 16.36 -8.10 6.57
CA ARG A 152 17.54 -7.72 5.78
C ARG A 152 17.41 -6.33 5.20
N GLU A 153 16.34 -6.06 4.48
CA GLU A 153 16.17 -4.81 3.75
C GLU A 153 15.90 -3.60 4.66
N LEU A 154 15.30 -3.82 5.82
CA LEU A 154 15.03 -2.76 6.81
C LEU A 154 16.13 -2.63 7.87
N GLY A 155 17.15 -3.51 7.86
CA GLY A 155 18.19 -3.55 8.89
C GLY A 155 17.64 -3.83 10.28
N LYS A 156 16.61 -4.66 10.42
CA LYS A 156 15.94 -4.99 11.67
C LYS A 156 16.22 -6.42 12.10
N ASP A 157 16.14 -6.68 13.43
CA ASP A 157 16.08 -8.05 13.91
C ASP A 157 14.78 -8.71 13.43
N PRO A 158 14.80 -9.98 12.99
CA PRO A 158 13.59 -10.73 12.63
C PRO A 158 12.50 -10.72 13.70
N LEU A 159 12.85 -10.65 14.99
CA LEU A 159 11.90 -10.50 16.09
C LEU A 159 11.07 -9.21 16.02
N GLY A 160 11.61 -8.15 15.41
CA GLY A 160 10.94 -6.87 15.23
C GLY A 160 10.11 -6.77 13.95
N ILE A 161 10.02 -7.85 13.16
CA ILE A 161 9.20 -7.85 11.95
C ILE A 161 7.75 -8.17 12.29
N THR A 162 6.85 -7.32 11.82
CA THR A 162 5.43 -7.39 12.16
C THR A 162 4.58 -7.76 10.96
N LYS A 163 3.43 -8.37 11.22
CA LYS A 163 2.42 -8.64 10.21
C LYS A 163 1.77 -7.34 9.70
N LYS A 164 1.32 -6.46 10.60
CA LYS A 164 0.56 -5.25 10.26
C LYS A 164 0.91 -4.02 11.11
N GLY A 165 1.95 -4.10 11.95
CA GLY A 165 2.38 -3.05 12.88
C GLY A 165 2.58 -3.60 14.30
N HIS A 166 2.86 -2.71 15.23
CA HIS A 166 3.12 -3.05 16.63
C HIS A 166 2.05 -3.99 17.21
N GLY A 167 2.47 -5.00 17.97
CA GLY A 167 1.61 -6.00 18.58
C GLY A 167 1.20 -7.13 17.61
N SER A 168 1.83 -7.22 16.44
CA SER A 168 1.61 -8.28 15.47
C SER A 168 2.92 -8.91 14.98
N GLU A 169 3.87 -9.06 15.87
CA GLU A 169 5.16 -9.70 15.63
C GLU A 169 4.94 -11.18 15.28
N PHE A 170 5.73 -11.69 14.34
CA PHE A 170 5.67 -13.10 13.93
C PHE A 170 6.41 -14.02 14.90
N LEU A 171 7.46 -13.50 15.52
CA LEU A 171 8.36 -14.26 16.38
C LEU A 171 8.33 -13.68 17.79
N PHE A 172 8.10 -14.55 18.78
CA PHE A 172 8.06 -14.16 20.16
C PHE A 172 9.46 -14.10 20.81
N ARG A 173 10.32 -15.09 20.48
CA ARG A 173 11.70 -15.21 21.00
C ARG A 173 12.53 -16.15 20.14
N ARG A 174 13.84 -16.13 20.31
CA ARG A 174 14.75 -17.10 19.69
C ARG A 174 14.70 -18.43 20.46
N THR A 175 14.72 -19.54 19.73
CA THR A 175 14.61 -20.88 20.35
C THR A 175 15.76 -21.20 21.31
N LYS A 176 16.96 -20.61 21.08
CA LYS A 176 18.17 -20.87 21.90
C LYS A 176 18.39 -19.89 23.06
N GLU A 177 17.53 -18.91 23.25
CA GLU A 177 17.57 -17.94 24.35
C GLU A 177 16.66 -18.36 25.51
N VAL A 178 16.65 -19.65 25.84
CA VAL A 178 15.97 -20.15 27.04
C VAL A 178 17.01 -20.15 28.17
N GLY A 179 17.06 -19.02 28.89
CA GLY A 179 17.69 -18.94 30.22
C GLY A 179 16.63 -19.06 31.28
#